data_335354306799a1678ed161d0104c6bf2
#
_entry.id   335354306799a1678ed161d0104c6bf2
#
_cell.length_a   1.000
_cell.length_b   1.000
_cell.length_c   1.000
_cell.angle_alpha   90.00
_cell.angle_beta   90.00
_cell.angle_gamma   90.00
#
_symmetry.space_group_name_H-M   'P 1'
#
loop_
_entity.id
_entity.type
_entity.pdbx_description
1 polymer ?
#
loop_
_entity_poly.entity_id
_entity_poly.type
_entity_poly.pdbx_seq_one_letter_code
_entity_poly.pdbx_strand_id
1 'polypeptide(L)'
;MTTPGSPDFVAPEDRVATFDMDGTVLLEKPAYALFAFAIPLIKAAAADKPALLERPHVKAIVDGDMKYFAKAGKFGPEGLYATLLETHTGKTEAQYAADANAFLFGKKHPRFQVPYAETVYRPMLEMIRYLKASDFRVYICSGSDIAFIRAMIETSIGLPVENAIGTQFMTTWVETANGSEFRREHAFVEPVNDEKGKPVNILRMVGKRPIIAVGNSEGDRDMLEYSDDKNPATPDLQMIVNHDDPER
;
A
#
# COMPACT_ATOMS: atom_id res chain seq x y z
N MET A 1 -14.61 -7.09 22.44
CA MET A 1 -15.34 -7.18 21.15
C MET A 1 -15.80 -8.59 20.77
N THR A 2 -15.17 -9.67 21.26
CA THR A 2 -15.44 -11.03 20.77
C THR A 2 -16.22 -11.94 21.74
N THR A 3 -16.41 -11.53 22.98
CA THR A 3 -17.11 -12.32 24.02
C THR A 3 -18.62 -12.09 23.94
N PRO A 4 -19.44 -13.12 23.59
CA PRO A 4 -20.89 -12.99 23.59
C PRO A 4 -21.43 -12.56 24.97
N GLY A 5 -22.36 -11.61 24.98
CA GLY A 5 -22.95 -11.05 26.21
C GLY A 5 -22.12 -9.93 26.88
N SER A 6 -20.92 -9.63 26.38
CA SER A 6 -20.18 -8.40 26.77
C SER A 6 -20.89 -7.17 26.24
N PRO A 7 -20.91 -6.03 26.96
CA PRO A 7 -21.41 -4.76 26.43
C PRO A 7 -20.63 -4.31 25.17
N ASP A 8 -19.38 -4.75 25.01
CA ASP A 8 -18.53 -4.44 23.88
C ASP A 8 -18.56 -5.52 22.78
N PHE A 9 -19.56 -6.41 22.78
CA PHE A 9 -19.65 -7.46 21.77
C PHE A 9 -19.98 -6.87 20.40
N VAL A 10 -19.18 -7.27 19.40
CA VAL A 10 -19.43 -6.96 17.98
C VAL A 10 -19.70 -8.26 17.25
N ALA A 11 -20.76 -8.30 16.45
CA ALA A 11 -21.08 -9.47 15.65
C ALA A 11 -19.96 -9.76 14.61
N PRO A 12 -19.65 -11.06 14.32
CA PRO A 12 -18.54 -11.40 13.40
C PRO A 12 -18.62 -10.70 12.04
N GLU A 13 -19.82 -10.52 11.50
CA GLU A 13 -20.05 -9.83 10.21
C GLU A 13 -19.67 -8.36 10.22
N ASP A 14 -19.52 -7.73 11.41
CA ASP A 14 -19.15 -6.31 11.58
C ASP A 14 -17.68 -6.13 12.03
N ARG A 15 -16.97 -7.25 12.29
CA ARG A 15 -15.55 -7.22 12.67
C ARG A 15 -14.68 -6.96 11.45
N VAL A 16 -14.34 -5.70 11.20
CA VAL A 16 -13.42 -5.27 10.15
C VAL A 16 -12.22 -4.55 10.77
N ALA A 17 -11.02 -4.92 10.32
CA ALA A 17 -9.78 -4.27 10.71
C ALA A 17 -8.98 -3.85 9.48
N THR A 18 -8.38 -2.66 9.50
CA THR A 18 -7.50 -2.15 8.45
C THR A 18 -6.12 -1.82 9.01
N PHE A 19 -5.09 -2.20 8.28
CA PHE A 19 -3.70 -1.93 8.61
C PHE A 19 -3.04 -1.19 7.45
N ASP A 20 -2.34 -0.11 7.72
CA ASP A 20 -1.37 0.40 6.76
C ASP A 20 -0.24 -0.62 6.56
N MET A 21 0.51 -0.49 5.47
CA MET A 21 1.60 -1.41 5.13
C MET A 21 2.97 -0.85 5.51
N ASP A 22 3.39 0.22 4.85
CA ASP A 22 4.75 0.72 4.93
C ASP A 22 4.98 1.50 6.24
N GLY A 23 5.79 0.96 7.14
CA GLY A 23 6.01 1.49 8.50
C GLY A 23 5.04 0.93 9.55
N THR A 24 3.99 0.22 9.14
CA THR A 24 3.03 -0.44 10.05
C THR A 24 3.21 -1.96 10.06
N VAL A 25 3.13 -2.61 8.92
CA VAL A 25 3.32 -4.07 8.78
C VAL A 25 4.66 -4.39 8.15
N LEU A 26 5.10 -3.59 7.17
CA LEU A 26 6.33 -3.75 6.42
C LEU A 26 7.32 -2.63 6.77
N LEU A 27 8.61 -2.93 6.81
CA LEU A 27 9.66 -1.96 7.04
C LEU A 27 9.69 -0.87 5.94
N GLU A 28 9.74 0.40 6.34
CA GLU A 28 9.73 1.57 5.43
C GLU A 28 11.11 2.22 5.17
N LYS A 29 12.13 1.93 5.99
CA LYS A 29 13.45 2.54 5.88
C LYS A 29 14.46 1.63 5.18
N PRO A 30 15.40 2.19 4.36
CA PRO A 30 15.66 3.62 4.12
C PRO A 30 14.69 4.27 3.11
N ALA A 31 13.86 3.47 2.43
CA ALA A 31 12.85 3.91 1.50
C ALA A 31 11.70 2.90 1.48
N TYR A 32 10.49 3.36 1.20
CA TYR A 32 9.35 2.49 0.97
C TYR A 32 9.67 1.44 -0.10
N ALA A 33 9.23 0.21 0.12
CA ALA A 33 9.54 -0.91 -0.78
C ALA A 33 9.11 -0.64 -2.24
N LEU A 34 7.94 0.00 -2.44
CA LEU A 34 7.46 0.41 -3.76
C LEU A 34 8.44 1.36 -4.46
N PHE A 35 9.01 2.35 -3.76
CA PHE A 35 9.97 3.28 -4.35
C PHE A 35 11.35 2.65 -4.54
N ALA A 36 11.77 1.74 -3.67
CA ALA A 36 12.97 0.94 -3.89
C ALA A 36 12.86 0.07 -5.16
N PHE A 37 11.65 -0.36 -5.52
CA PHE A 37 11.33 -1.03 -6.78
C PHE A 37 11.30 -0.06 -7.97
N ALA A 38 10.58 1.06 -7.85
CA ALA A 38 10.30 1.99 -8.95
C ALA A 38 11.53 2.85 -9.35
N ILE A 39 12.34 3.34 -8.39
CA ILE A 39 13.45 4.26 -8.67
C ILE A 39 14.45 3.69 -9.69
N PRO A 40 14.93 2.44 -9.59
CA PRO A 40 15.81 1.86 -10.60
C PRO A 40 15.16 1.79 -11.99
N LEU A 41 13.86 1.51 -12.05
CA LEU A 41 13.10 1.46 -13.31
C LEU A 41 12.99 2.85 -13.95
N ILE A 42 12.74 3.89 -13.16
CA ILE A 42 12.67 5.28 -13.61
C ILE A 42 14.04 5.71 -14.18
N LYS A 43 15.13 5.40 -13.48
CA LYS A 43 16.49 5.71 -13.94
C LYS A 43 16.82 5.00 -15.25
N ALA A 44 16.46 3.73 -15.38
CA ALA A 44 16.67 2.96 -16.61
C ALA A 44 15.82 3.52 -17.76
N ALA A 45 14.55 3.85 -17.51
CA ALA A 45 13.66 4.45 -18.51
C ALA A 45 14.17 5.82 -18.99
N ALA A 46 14.69 6.65 -18.09
CA ALA A 46 15.26 7.95 -18.44
C ALA A 46 16.59 7.83 -19.23
N ALA A 47 17.38 6.79 -18.97
CA ALA A 47 18.58 6.49 -19.76
C ALA A 47 18.25 6.03 -21.18
N ASP A 48 17.18 5.23 -21.35
CA ASP A 48 16.69 4.77 -22.65
C ASP A 48 15.97 5.89 -23.42
N LYS A 49 15.24 6.75 -22.71
CA LYS A 49 14.44 7.86 -23.27
C LYS A 49 14.79 9.18 -22.58
N PRO A 50 15.87 9.88 -22.98
CA PRO A 50 16.33 11.10 -22.33
C PRO A 50 15.28 12.23 -22.27
N ALA A 51 14.31 12.27 -23.18
CA ALA A 51 13.19 13.22 -23.14
C ALA A 51 12.36 13.13 -21.83
N LEU A 52 12.41 12.01 -21.11
CA LEU A 52 11.77 11.89 -19.80
C LEU A 52 12.38 12.85 -18.76
N LEU A 53 13.63 13.26 -18.92
CA LEU A 53 14.30 14.23 -18.04
C LEU A 53 13.74 15.66 -18.17
N GLU A 54 12.93 15.94 -19.19
CA GLU A 54 12.19 17.20 -19.31
C GLU A 54 11.04 17.28 -18.28
N ARG A 55 10.65 16.14 -17.70
CA ARG A 55 9.65 16.07 -16.63
C ARG A 55 10.33 16.29 -15.28
N PRO A 56 9.95 17.34 -14.51
CA PRO A 56 10.67 17.72 -13.29
C PRO A 56 10.71 16.62 -12.23
N HIS A 57 9.62 15.85 -12.05
CA HIS A 57 9.55 14.74 -11.10
C HIS A 57 10.46 13.57 -11.48
N VAL A 58 10.59 13.25 -12.78
CA VAL A 58 11.53 12.23 -13.26
C VAL A 58 12.96 12.67 -13.03
N LYS A 59 13.28 13.93 -13.40
CA LYS A 59 14.60 14.50 -13.19
C LYS A 59 14.98 14.48 -11.72
N ALA A 60 14.07 14.85 -10.82
CA ALA A 60 14.30 14.82 -9.36
C ALA A 60 14.68 13.40 -8.86
N ILE A 61 13.98 12.35 -9.33
CA ILE A 61 14.32 10.95 -9.00
C ILE A 61 15.70 10.57 -9.54
N VAL A 62 16.01 10.92 -10.78
CA VAL A 62 17.32 10.57 -11.40
C VAL A 62 18.47 11.25 -10.68
N ASP A 63 18.31 12.53 -10.33
CA ASP A 63 19.31 13.33 -9.62
C ASP A 63 19.37 12.99 -8.10
N GLY A 64 18.38 12.26 -7.56
CA GLY A 64 18.27 11.97 -6.12
C GLY A 64 17.80 13.16 -5.30
N ASP A 65 17.19 14.17 -5.94
CA ASP A 65 16.65 15.36 -5.26
C ASP A 65 15.26 15.07 -4.66
N MET A 66 15.25 14.38 -3.52
CA MET A 66 14.01 14.13 -2.80
C MET A 66 13.38 15.39 -2.18
N LYS A 67 14.13 16.49 -2.06
CA LYS A 67 13.60 17.77 -1.57
C LYS A 67 12.61 18.39 -2.56
N TYR A 68 12.73 18.06 -3.85
CA TYR A 68 11.74 18.45 -4.86
C TYR A 68 10.32 18.06 -4.41
N PHE A 69 10.11 16.83 -3.93
CA PHE A 69 8.80 16.33 -3.53
C PHE A 69 8.28 16.92 -2.23
N ALA A 70 9.15 17.47 -1.37
CA ALA A 70 8.71 18.25 -0.22
C ALA A 70 7.94 19.53 -0.65
N LYS A 71 8.23 20.06 -1.86
CA LYS A 71 7.57 21.22 -2.44
C LYS A 71 6.45 20.84 -3.42
N ALA A 72 6.70 19.88 -4.30
CA ALA A 72 5.73 19.42 -5.31
C ALA A 72 4.59 18.60 -4.69
N GLY A 73 4.82 18.00 -3.50
CA GLY A 73 3.85 17.15 -2.80
C GLY A 73 3.81 15.72 -3.31
N LYS A 74 2.87 14.97 -2.78
CA LYS A 74 2.63 13.57 -3.17
C LYS A 74 1.78 13.47 -4.43
N PHE A 75 0.75 14.30 -4.54
CA PHE A 75 -0.30 14.23 -5.55
C PHE A 75 -0.09 15.24 -6.70
N GLY A 76 -0.88 15.08 -7.75
CA GLY A 76 -0.83 15.95 -8.92
C GLY A 76 0.17 15.47 -9.99
N PRO A 77 0.23 16.18 -11.13
CA PRO A 77 0.94 15.72 -12.33
C PRO A 77 2.47 15.69 -12.22
N GLU A 78 3.02 16.34 -11.21
CA GLU A 78 4.47 16.38 -10.93
C GLU A 78 4.78 15.88 -9.51
N GLY A 79 3.79 15.34 -8.80
CA GLY A 79 3.95 14.78 -7.46
C GLY A 79 4.65 13.43 -7.44
N LEU A 80 4.88 12.94 -6.24
CA LEU A 80 5.59 11.67 -6.03
C LEU A 80 4.90 10.49 -6.74
N TYR A 81 3.57 10.42 -6.69
CA TYR A 81 2.80 9.36 -7.35
C TYR A 81 2.91 9.40 -8.88
N ALA A 82 3.07 10.59 -9.49
CA ALA A 82 3.24 10.71 -10.93
C ALA A 82 4.47 9.95 -11.45
N THR A 83 5.51 9.77 -10.61
CA THR A 83 6.70 9.00 -10.98
C THR A 83 6.40 7.54 -11.30
N LEU A 84 5.37 6.95 -10.68
CA LEU A 84 4.95 5.58 -10.91
C LEU A 84 4.33 5.39 -12.29
N LEU A 85 3.63 6.42 -12.81
CA LEU A 85 3.03 6.40 -14.14
C LEU A 85 4.09 6.22 -15.24
N GLU A 86 5.31 6.73 -15.02
CA GLU A 86 6.37 6.72 -16.03
C GLU A 86 6.95 5.33 -16.32
N THR A 87 6.82 4.41 -15.40
CA THR A 87 7.44 3.09 -15.50
C THR A 87 6.47 1.92 -15.49
N HIS A 88 5.25 2.15 -15.02
CA HIS A 88 4.25 1.09 -14.87
C HIS A 88 3.17 1.12 -15.95
N THR A 89 3.01 2.24 -16.67
CA THR A 89 2.10 2.40 -17.81
C THR A 89 2.46 1.44 -18.96
N GLY A 90 1.44 0.89 -19.61
CA GLY A 90 1.56 0.02 -20.78
C GLY A 90 1.91 -1.43 -20.45
N LYS A 91 2.33 -1.75 -19.23
CA LYS A 91 2.49 -3.14 -18.78
C LYS A 91 1.13 -3.81 -18.61
N THR A 92 1.06 -5.11 -18.78
CA THR A 92 -0.09 -5.87 -18.31
C THR A 92 -0.06 -6.02 -16.79
N GLU A 93 -1.22 -6.26 -16.17
CA GLU A 93 -1.25 -6.56 -14.73
C GLU A 93 -0.40 -7.79 -14.39
N ALA A 94 -0.39 -8.81 -15.25
CA ALA A 94 0.43 -10.01 -15.05
C ALA A 94 1.94 -9.72 -15.14
N GLN A 95 2.38 -8.89 -16.10
CA GLN A 95 3.78 -8.46 -16.21
C GLN A 95 4.22 -7.66 -14.97
N TYR A 96 3.38 -6.71 -14.54
CA TYR A 96 3.70 -5.92 -13.35
C TYR A 96 3.77 -6.79 -12.10
N ALA A 97 2.81 -7.69 -11.90
CA ALA A 97 2.80 -8.62 -10.75
C ALA A 97 4.04 -9.52 -10.73
N ALA A 98 4.50 -10.00 -11.91
CA ALA A 98 5.72 -10.79 -12.03
C ALA A 98 6.97 -9.97 -11.65
N ASP A 99 7.08 -8.73 -12.13
CA ASP A 99 8.19 -7.83 -11.81
C ASP A 99 8.22 -7.47 -10.31
N ALA A 100 7.05 -7.15 -9.73
CA ALA A 100 6.92 -6.86 -8.31
C ALA A 100 7.30 -8.07 -7.44
N ASN A 101 6.85 -9.27 -7.81
CA ASN A 101 7.20 -10.51 -7.12
C ASN A 101 8.71 -10.78 -7.20
N ALA A 102 9.30 -10.67 -8.38
CA ALA A 102 10.74 -10.85 -8.58
C ALA A 102 11.57 -9.87 -7.72
N PHE A 103 11.12 -8.62 -7.60
CA PHE A 103 11.75 -7.65 -6.71
C PHE A 103 11.57 -8.03 -5.24
N LEU A 104 10.33 -8.24 -4.78
CA LEU A 104 10.00 -8.46 -3.38
C LEU A 104 10.70 -9.69 -2.78
N PHE A 105 10.77 -10.78 -3.53
CA PHE A 105 11.36 -12.05 -3.07
C PHE A 105 12.80 -12.26 -3.52
N GLY A 106 13.26 -11.56 -4.56
CA GLY A 106 14.64 -11.69 -5.08
C GLY A 106 15.58 -10.60 -4.61
N LYS A 107 15.11 -9.36 -4.45
CA LYS A 107 15.94 -8.23 -4.03
C LYS A 107 16.12 -8.20 -2.51
N LYS A 108 17.36 -8.13 -2.05
CA LYS A 108 17.66 -8.01 -0.62
C LYS A 108 17.58 -6.57 -0.15
N HIS A 109 16.96 -6.40 1.02
CA HIS A 109 16.94 -5.13 1.75
C HIS A 109 18.37 -4.71 2.11
N PRO A 110 18.79 -3.45 1.88
CA PRO A 110 20.20 -3.04 2.00
C PRO A 110 20.77 -3.20 3.42
N ARG A 111 19.95 -3.00 4.46
CA ARG A 111 20.39 -3.11 5.85
C ARG A 111 20.35 -4.55 6.37
N PHE A 112 19.25 -5.26 6.15
CA PHE A 112 19.01 -6.57 6.78
C PHE A 112 19.45 -7.77 5.94
N GLN A 113 19.75 -7.56 4.65
CA GLN A 113 20.22 -8.59 3.71
C GLN A 113 19.27 -9.79 3.53
N VAL A 114 17.98 -9.59 3.87
CA VAL A 114 16.86 -10.51 3.60
C VAL A 114 16.00 -9.95 2.47
N PRO A 115 15.20 -10.75 1.76
CA PRO A 115 14.22 -10.26 0.79
C PRO A 115 13.33 -9.15 1.37
N TYR A 116 12.91 -8.18 0.53
CA TYR A 116 11.98 -7.13 1.01
C TYR A 116 10.70 -7.72 1.58
N ALA A 117 10.18 -8.77 0.97
CA ALA A 117 8.97 -9.48 1.43
C ALA A 117 9.10 -10.12 2.84
N GLU A 118 10.32 -10.27 3.36
CA GLU A 118 10.59 -10.81 4.69
C GLU A 118 10.79 -9.72 5.77
N THR A 119 10.78 -8.43 5.39
CA THR A 119 10.96 -7.31 6.31
C THR A 119 9.67 -6.90 7.02
N VAL A 120 8.83 -7.86 7.35
CA VAL A 120 7.56 -7.66 8.05
C VAL A 120 7.75 -7.63 9.57
N TYR A 121 7.02 -6.76 10.25
CA TYR A 121 7.06 -6.64 11.71
C TYR A 121 6.31 -7.79 12.38
N ARG A 122 7.03 -8.63 13.13
CA ARG A 122 6.45 -9.78 13.84
C ARG A 122 5.26 -9.43 14.72
N PRO A 123 5.30 -8.39 15.57
CA PRO A 123 4.14 -8.05 16.42
C PRO A 123 2.87 -7.79 15.60
N MET A 124 2.99 -7.16 14.42
CA MET A 124 1.85 -6.90 13.55
C MET A 124 1.31 -8.19 12.92
N LEU A 125 2.19 -9.12 12.52
CA LEU A 125 1.74 -10.43 12.03
C LEU A 125 1.02 -11.23 13.11
N GLU A 126 1.49 -11.17 14.36
CA GLU A 126 0.85 -11.83 15.49
C GLU A 126 -0.53 -11.22 15.77
N MET A 127 -0.65 -9.88 15.74
CA MET A 127 -1.91 -9.18 15.86
C MET A 127 -2.88 -9.54 14.73
N ILE A 128 -2.44 -9.55 13.49
CA ILE A 128 -3.25 -9.95 12.32
C ILE A 128 -3.76 -11.39 12.50
N ARG A 129 -2.89 -12.32 12.92
CA ARG A 129 -3.30 -13.73 13.19
C ARG A 129 -4.31 -13.84 14.32
N TYR A 130 -4.13 -13.08 15.39
CA TYR A 130 -5.07 -13.02 16.51
C TYR A 130 -6.43 -12.49 16.07
N LEU A 131 -6.47 -11.41 15.29
CA LEU A 131 -7.71 -10.84 14.78
C LEU A 131 -8.43 -11.81 13.84
N LYS A 132 -7.71 -12.49 12.94
CA LYS A 132 -8.27 -13.55 12.07
C LYS A 132 -8.87 -14.69 12.89
N ALA A 133 -8.17 -15.16 13.93
CA ALA A 133 -8.66 -16.22 14.83
C ALA A 133 -9.86 -15.75 15.67
N SER A 134 -10.11 -14.44 15.71
CA SER A 134 -11.24 -13.79 16.38
C SER A 134 -12.34 -13.34 15.39
N ASP A 135 -12.40 -13.96 14.21
CA ASP A 135 -13.37 -13.72 13.14
C ASP A 135 -13.37 -12.30 12.57
N PHE A 136 -12.24 -11.58 12.65
CA PHE A 136 -12.07 -10.31 11.95
C PHE A 136 -11.70 -10.51 10.48
N ARG A 137 -12.34 -9.74 9.59
CA ARG A 137 -11.87 -9.52 8.24
C ARG A 137 -10.79 -8.45 8.27
N VAL A 138 -9.55 -8.84 8.02
CA VAL A 138 -8.39 -7.96 8.08
C VAL A 138 -7.97 -7.54 6.68
N TYR A 139 -7.74 -6.25 6.46
CA TYR A 139 -7.32 -5.67 5.19
C TYR A 139 -6.02 -4.90 5.36
N ILE A 140 -5.17 -4.94 4.34
CA ILE A 140 -4.04 -4.01 4.20
C ILE A 140 -4.54 -2.82 3.38
N CYS A 141 -4.39 -1.60 3.90
CA CYS A 141 -4.83 -0.36 3.27
C CYS A 141 -3.62 0.61 3.13
N SER A 142 -2.94 0.57 1.99
CA SER A 142 -1.67 1.27 1.76
C SER A 142 -1.73 2.22 0.58
N GLY A 143 -0.94 3.31 0.63
CA GLY A 143 -0.66 4.17 -0.51
C GLY A 143 0.05 3.45 -1.67
N SER A 144 0.67 2.31 -1.41
CA SER A 144 1.34 1.50 -2.42
C SER A 144 0.37 0.97 -3.49
N ASP A 145 0.90 0.65 -4.67
CA ASP A 145 0.15 0.02 -5.76
C ASP A 145 -0.50 -1.28 -5.29
N ILE A 146 -1.78 -1.46 -5.55
CA ILE A 146 -2.56 -2.63 -5.11
C ILE A 146 -1.97 -3.96 -5.61
N ALA A 147 -1.45 -3.99 -6.84
CA ALA A 147 -0.83 -5.20 -7.39
C ALA A 147 0.54 -5.49 -6.74
N PHE A 148 1.26 -4.45 -6.28
CA PHE A 148 2.47 -4.61 -5.49
C PHE A 148 2.17 -5.23 -4.12
N ILE A 149 1.11 -4.78 -3.45
CA ILE A 149 0.64 -5.37 -2.19
C ILE A 149 0.25 -6.84 -2.42
N ARG A 150 -0.55 -7.11 -3.46
CA ARG A 150 -1.01 -8.45 -3.82
C ARG A 150 0.11 -9.43 -4.11
N ALA A 151 1.24 -8.96 -4.65
CA ALA A 151 2.39 -9.79 -4.94
C ALA A 151 3.03 -10.43 -3.69
N MET A 152 2.80 -9.89 -2.49
CA MET A 152 3.39 -10.40 -1.25
C MET A 152 2.39 -10.74 -0.14
N ILE A 153 1.15 -10.26 -0.21
CA ILE A 153 0.22 -10.28 0.92
C ILE A 153 -0.06 -11.70 1.44
N GLU A 154 -0.22 -12.69 0.55
CA GLU A 154 -0.47 -14.08 0.96
C GLU A 154 0.75 -14.71 1.62
N THR A 155 1.91 -14.60 0.99
CA THR A 155 3.13 -15.26 1.44
C THR A 155 3.71 -14.59 2.68
N SER A 156 3.73 -13.25 2.73
CA SER A 156 4.43 -12.50 3.79
C SER A 156 3.53 -12.16 4.97
N ILE A 157 2.22 -11.94 4.73
CA ILE A 157 1.27 -11.47 5.76
C ILE A 157 0.26 -12.56 6.13
N GLY A 158 -0.06 -13.46 5.18
CA GLY A 158 -1.04 -14.52 5.39
C GLY A 158 -2.49 -14.06 5.24
N LEU A 159 -2.73 -13.04 4.42
CA LEU A 159 -4.04 -12.56 4.02
C LEU A 159 -4.30 -12.87 2.54
N PRO A 160 -5.55 -13.16 2.13
CA PRO A 160 -5.87 -13.39 0.72
C PRO A 160 -5.70 -12.10 -0.11
N VAL A 161 -5.46 -12.24 -1.43
CA VAL A 161 -5.16 -11.11 -2.33
C VAL A 161 -6.27 -10.06 -2.40
N GLU A 162 -7.52 -10.46 -2.24
CA GLU A 162 -8.69 -9.58 -2.19
C GLU A 162 -8.72 -8.67 -0.97
N ASN A 163 -7.93 -8.96 0.07
CA ASN A 163 -7.82 -8.14 1.27
C ASN A 163 -6.78 -7.00 1.12
N ALA A 164 -6.25 -6.77 -0.07
CA ALA A 164 -5.43 -5.62 -0.39
C ALA A 164 -6.29 -4.44 -0.85
N ILE A 165 -6.11 -3.29 -0.22
CA ILE A 165 -6.64 -1.98 -0.62
C ILE A 165 -5.44 -1.09 -0.90
N GLY A 166 -5.27 -0.65 -2.14
CA GLY A 166 -4.10 0.11 -2.57
C GLY A 166 -4.43 1.11 -3.68
N THR A 167 -3.45 1.89 -4.05
CA THR A 167 -3.54 2.75 -5.23
C THR A 167 -3.71 1.88 -6.47
N GLN A 168 -4.66 2.22 -7.32
CA GLN A 168 -5.00 1.45 -8.50
C GLN A 168 -4.66 2.24 -9.76
N PHE A 169 -3.99 1.60 -10.71
CA PHE A 169 -3.93 2.10 -12.09
C PHE A 169 -5.28 1.91 -12.78
N MET A 170 -5.66 2.85 -13.62
CA MET A 170 -6.71 2.56 -14.60
C MET A 170 -6.20 1.46 -15.54
N THR A 171 -7.10 0.56 -15.91
CA THR A 171 -6.78 -0.57 -16.78
C THR A 171 -7.80 -0.69 -17.89
N THR A 172 -7.32 -1.06 -19.07
CA THR A 172 -8.16 -1.40 -20.23
C THR A 172 -8.09 -2.90 -20.49
N TRP A 173 -9.23 -3.50 -20.72
CA TRP A 173 -9.33 -4.87 -21.23
C TRP A 173 -8.96 -4.90 -22.71
N VAL A 174 -7.93 -5.67 -23.05
CA VAL A 174 -7.38 -5.75 -24.41
C VAL A 174 -7.45 -7.20 -24.91
N GLU A 175 -8.05 -7.40 -26.08
CA GLU A 175 -8.01 -8.67 -26.78
C GLU A 175 -6.73 -8.78 -27.60
N THR A 176 -6.09 -9.94 -27.54
CA THR A 176 -4.85 -10.25 -28.27
C THR A 176 -5.01 -11.57 -29.02
N ALA A 177 -4.08 -11.89 -29.91
CA ALA A 177 -4.07 -13.17 -30.61
C ALA A 177 -3.91 -14.39 -29.66
N ASN A 178 -3.42 -14.18 -28.43
CA ASN A 178 -3.15 -15.23 -27.46
C ASN A 178 -4.14 -15.23 -26.28
N GLY A 179 -5.26 -14.49 -26.37
CA GLY A 179 -6.24 -14.31 -25.31
C GLY A 179 -6.44 -12.85 -24.95
N SER A 180 -6.94 -12.60 -23.75
CA SER A 180 -7.22 -11.24 -23.28
C SER A 180 -6.40 -10.89 -22.06
N GLU A 181 -6.09 -9.60 -21.89
CA GLU A 181 -5.26 -9.08 -20.78
C GLU A 181 -5.77 -7.73 -20.29
N PHE A 182 -5.46 -7.39 -19.04
CA PHE A 182 -5.61 -6.04 -18.53
C PHE A 182 -4.31 -5.27 -18.73
N ARG A 183 -4.39 -4.11 -19.38
CA ARG A 183 -3.25 -3.22 -19.63
C ARG A 183 -3.39 -1.93 -18.83
N ARG A 184 -2.32 -1.52 -18.16
CA ARG A 184 -2.25 -0.34 -17.32
C ARG A 184 -2.20 0.94 -18.15
N GLU A 185 -3.08 1.88 -17.84
CA GLU A 185 -3.15 3.20 -18.46
C GLU A 185 -2.23 4.20 -17.72
N HIS A 186 -1.98 5.36 -18.35
CA HIS A 186 -1.22 6.47 -17.74
C HIS A 186 -2.10 7.32 -16.81
N ALA A 187 -2.84 6.67 -15.94
CA ALA A 187 -3.74 7.31 -14.98
C ALA A 187 -4.02 6.39 -13.79
N PHE A 188 -4.36 7.00 -12.65
CA PHE A 188 -4.86 6.28 -11.48
C PHE A 188 -6.39 6.31 -11.43
N VAL A 189 -6.96 5.33 -10.73
CA VAL A 189 -8.34 5.37 -10.26
C VAL A 189 -8.38 6.29 -9.05
N GLU A 190 -9.01 7.44 -9.20
CA GLU A 190 -9.09 8.44 -8.12
C GLU A 190 -10.14 8.11 -7.07
N PRO A 191 -9.90 8.46 -5.80
CA PRO A 191 -8.64 9.03 -5.29
C PRO A 191 -7.54 7.97 -5.14
N VAL A 192 -6.28 8.38 -5.28
CA VAL A 192 -5.11 7.60 -4.83
C VAL A 192 -5.32 7.15 -3.39
N ASN A 193 -4.91 5.93 -3.04
CA ASN A 193 -5.20 5.33 -1.72
C ASN A 193 -4.25 5.82 -0.61
N ASP A 194 -4.12 7.14 -0.47
CA ASP A 194 -3.34 7.78 0.59
C ASP A 194 -4.17 8.92 1.20
N GLU A 195 -3.92 9.25 2.46
CA GLU A 195 -4.66 10.29 3.19
C GLU A 195 -6.20 10.07 3.06
N LYS A 196 -6.94 11.08 2.60
CA LYS A 196 -8.41 11.02 2.39
C LYS A 196 -8.86 9.95 1.39
N GLY A 197 -7.95 9.44 0.58
CA GLY A 197 -8.24 8.33 -0.33
C GLY A 197 -8.47 7.00 0.39
N LYS A 198 -7.80 6.78 1.54
CA LYS A 198 -7.94 5.53 2.30
C LYS A 198 -9.40 5.26 2.72
N PRO A 199 -10.11 6.13 3.43
CA PRO A 199 -11.52 5.87 3.79
C PRO A 199 -12.44 5.71 2.58
N VAL A 200 -12.21 6.44 1.48
CA VAL A 200 -13.00 6.31 0.26
C VAL A 200 -12.83 4.92 -0.36
N ASN A 201 -11.59 4.44 -0.45
CA ASN A 201 -11.33 3.12 -1.04
C ASN A 201 -11.71 1.97 -0.09
N ILE A 202 -11.62 2.15 1.24
CA ILE A 202 -12.19 1.21 2.20
C ILE A 202 -13.71 1.08 1.97
N LEU A 203 -14.42 2.19 1.86
CA LEU A 203 -15.86 2.16 1.57
C LEU A 203 -16.17 1.43 0.26
N ARG A 204 -15.41 1.71 -0.82
CA ARG A 204 -15.61 1.08 -2.14
C ARG A 204 -15.37 -0.42 -2.12
N MET A 205 -14.31 -0.88 -1.45
CA MET A 205 -13.83 -2.26 -1.57
C MET A 205 -14.36 -3.17 -0.46
N VAL A 206 -14.64 -2.63 0.72
CA VAL A 206 -15.12 -3.39 1.89
C VAL A 206 -16.61 -3.19 2.12
N GLY A 207 -17.15 -1.98 1.85
CA GLY A 207 -18.55 -1.63 2.06
C GLY A 207 -18.95 -1.48 3.53
N LYS A 208 -17.98 -1.59 4.46
CA LYS A 208 -18.18 -1.44 5.91
C LYS A 208 -17.09 -0.58 6.52
N ARG A 209 -17.44 0.17 7.56
CA ARG A 209 -16.49 0.91 8.40
C ARG A 209 -15.65 -0.08 9.20
N PRO A 210 -14.31 0.04 9.22
CA PRO A 210 -13.49 -0.73 10.16
C PRO A 210 -13.78 -0.29 11.60
N ILE A 211 -13.68 -1.20 12.54
CA ILE A 211 -13.69 -0.92 13.98
C ILE A 211 -12.29 -1.00 14.60
N ILE A 212 -11.32 -1.47 13.82
CA ILE A 212 -9.89 -1.42 14.19
C ILE A 212 -9.14 -0.82 13.01
N ALA A 213 -8.32 0.19 13.27
CA ALA A 213 -7.41 0.74 12.29
C ALA A 213 -6.02 0.94 12.90
N VAL A 214 -4.99 0.55 12.15
CA VAL A 214 -3.59 0.63 12.58
C VAL A 214 -2.77 1.33 11.50
N GLY A 215 -2.02 2.35 11.88
CA GLY A 215 -1.16 3.12 10.99
C GLY A 215 0.10 3.61 11.70
N ASN A 216 0.95 4.36 11.02
CA ASN A 216 2.19 4.88 11.60
C ASN A 216 2.48 6.35 11.25
N SER A 217 1.72 6.95 10.36
CA SER A 217 2.03 8.27 9.81
C SER A 217 0.79 9.15 9.63
N GLU A 218 1.03 10.42 9.26
CA GLU A 218 -0.05 11.37 8.93
C GLU A 218 -0.90 10.88 7.73
N GLY A 219 -0.32 10.08 6.82
CA GLY A 219 -1.06 9.45 5.72
C GLY A 219 -2.19 8.50 6.16
N ASP A 220 -2.16 8.06 7.44
CA ASP A 220 -3.14 7.12 7.99
C ASP A 220 -4.25 7.82 8.78
N ARG A 221 -4.08 9.10 9.06
CA ARG A 221 -4.98 9.86 9.94
C ARG A 221 -6.44 9.72 9.53
N ASP A 222 -6.75 9.95 8.26
CA ASP A 222 -8.14 9.89 7.78
C ASP A 222 -8.72 8.45 7.87
N MET A 223 -7.89 7.40 7.74
CA MET A 223 -8.29 6.01 7.96
C MET A 223 -8.59 5.74 9.44
N LEU A 224 -7.76 6.25 10.34
CA LEU A 224 -7.95 6.14 11.79
C LEU A 224 -9.20 6.90 12.22
N GLU A 225 -9.39 8.14 11.77
CA GLU A 225 -10.59 8.95 12.05
C GLU A 225 -11.86 8.29 11.47
N TYR A 226 -11.75 7.63 10.29
CA TYR A 226 -12.88 6.90 9.71
C TYR A 226 -13.26 5.67 10.55
N SER A 227 -12.34 5.02 11.22
CA SER A 227 -12.63 3.86 12.07
C SER A 227 -13.30 4.24 13.40
N ASP A 228 -13.12 5.46 13.88
CA ASP A 228 -13.77 6.03 15.06
C ASP A 228 -15.12 6.63 14.66
N ASP A 229 -16.24 5.99 15.02
CA ASP A 229 -17.59 6.49 14.69
C ASP A 229 -18.11 7.54 15.70
N LYS A 230 -17.28 7.89 16.70
CA LYS A 230 -17.63 8.82 17.78
C LYS A 230 -18.80 8.38 18.66
N ASN A 231 -19.26 7.13 18.50
CA ASN A 231 -20.34 6.57 19.30
C ASN A 231 -19.78 5.74 20.46
N PRO A 232 -19.89 6.17 21.72
CA PRO A 232 -19.33 5.43 22.84
C PRO A 232 -19.99 4.04 23.07
N ALA A 233 -21.08 3.74 22.37
CA ALA A 233 -21.70 2.41 22.39
C ALA A 233 -21.11 1.45 21.35
N THR A 234 -20.30 1.94 20.42
CA THR A 234 -19.62 1.13 19.40
C THR A 234 -18.16 0.95 19.82
N PRO A 235 -17.71 -0.26 20.22
CA PRO A 235 -16.33 -0.46 20.56
C PRO A 235 -15.44 -0.41 19.33
N ASP A 236 -14.43 0.45 19.34
CA ASP A 236 -13.44 0.61 18.31
C ASP A 236 -12.02 0.74 18.88
N LEU A 237 -10.99 0.70 18.02
CA LEU A 237 -9.59 0.82 18.40
C LEU A 237 -8.78 1.45 17.27
N GLN A 238 -8.15 2.57 17.54
CA GLN A 238 -7.18 3.21 16.66
C GLN A 238 -5.77 3.07 17.27
N MET A 239 -4.82 2.62 16.47
CA MET A 239 -3.43 2.44 16.90
C MET A 239 -2.46 3.17 16.00
N ILE A 240 -1.47 3.82 16.60
CA ILE A 240 -0.31 4.38 15.91
C ILE A 240 0.94 3.59 16.32
N VAL A 241 1.63 3.06 15.32
CA VAL A 241 2.97 2.47 15.51
C VAL A 241 3.97 3.60 15.60
N ASN A 242 4.58 3.77 16.76
CA ASN A 242 5.59 4.78 16.98
C ASN A 242 6.99 4.17 16.85
N HIS A 243 7.79 4.68 15.89
CA HIS A 243 9.15 4.24 15.65
C HIS A 243 10.13 5.18 16.38
N ASP A 244 10.32 4.97 17.68
CA ASP A 244 11.17 5.78 18.55
C ASP A 244 12.52 5.12 18.89
N ASP A 245 12.79 3.93 18.34
CA ASP A 245 14.06 3.23 18.53
C ASP A 245 15.16 3.84 17.66
N PRO A 246 16.20 4.48 18.24
CA PRO A 246 17.26 5.13 17.46
C PRO A 246 18.16 4.14 16.70
N GLU A 247 18.10 2.86 17.02
CA GLU A 247 18.94 1.82 16.39
C GLU A 247 18.26 1.14 15.21
N ARG A 248 16.97 1.38 14.99
CA ARG A 248 16.16 0.73 13.95
C ARG A 248 15.72 1.63 12.81
#